data_b971533088f05cc0cd0af2078b119e69
#
_entry.id   b971533088f05cc0cd0af2078b119e69
#
_cell.length_a   1.000
_cell.length_b   1.000
_cell.length_c   1.000
_cell.angle_alpha   90.00
_cell.angle_beta   90.00
_cell.angle_gamma   90.00
#
_symmetry.space_group_name_H-M   'P 1'
#
loop_
_entity.id
_entity.type
_entity.pdbx_description
1 polymer ?
#
loop_
_entity_poly.entity_id
_entity_poly.type
_entity_poly.pdbx_seq_one_letter_code
_entity_poly.pdbx_strand_id
1 'polypeptide(L)'
;MTPVIALVGRPNVGKSTLFNRLTRSRDALVADFPGLTRDRQYGEGKVGGRPYIVIDTGGISGDEEGIDAEMARHSLMAIEEADLVLFIVDARSGMTAADEMIARYLREHNKKAYLVVNKTDGLDAFSHSAEFYALGMNTDPFMIAAVHNRGVSTMITQLLDDLLGPLTEVDLGPKEPVWGEVNLDEEPTPEEQDVVLEKESKEHAARQLKFGIIGRPNVGKSTLVNRILGEERVIVFDQPGTTRDAITVPFERNGTPYTLVDTAGIRRRKNVTEIAEKFSIVKTLQAIKECNVAVVVIDARTGLVEQDLHLLSFVLESGRAMVIAVNKWDHLDQESRDKIKKDIDRRLEFVDYADVHYISALHGTGVGELFRSVEKAYKSATSHWSTNRLTTLLQDVVSEHQPPMIHNRRIKLRYAHQGGLNPPIIVVHGNQTAALPTSYKRYLMNTFRKILKVTGTPLRFEFRSGENPYATPNEKDSREASKARQLKLTKESRTDRKRRRK
;
A
#
# COMPACT_ATOMS: atom_id res chain seq x y z
N MET A 1 -3.24 11.94 -10.15
CA MET A 1 -1.90 11.38 -9.82
C MET A 1 -1.74 11.37 -8.32
N THR A 2 -1.32 10.27 -7.73
CA THR A 2 -1.08 10.17 -6.28
C THR A 2 0.13 11.03 -5.93
N PRO A 3 0.01 12.10 -5.12
CA PRO A 3 1.11 13.00 -4.81
C PRO A 3 2.16 12.34 -3.93
N VAL A 4 3.39 12.80 -4.06
CA VAL A 4 4.57 12.31 -3.37
C VAL A 4 5.11 13.38 -2.43
N ILE A 5 5.21 13.05 -1.15
CA ILE A 5 5.67 13.93 -0.08
C ILE A 5 6.98 13.41 0.49
N ALA A 6 8.06 14.17 0.39
CA ALA A 6 9.34 13.83 1.00
C ALA A 6 9.48 14.48 2.38
N LEU A 7 9.91 13.70 3.37
CA LEU A 7 10.29 14.18 4.70
C LEU A 7 11.79 14.47 4.72
N VAL A 8 12.17 15.72 4.88
CA VAL A 8 13.57 16.17 4.84
C VAL A 8 13.91 16.91 6.13
N GLY A 9 15.14 16.78 6.60
CA GLY A 9 15.64 17.44 7.81
C GLY A 9 16.83 16.68 8.38
N ARG A 10 17.54 17.30 9.33
CA ARG A 10 18.68 16.69 10.02
C ARG A 10 18.28 15.42 10.81
N PRO A 11 19.23 14.59 11.25
CA PRO A 11 18.96 13.45 12.11
C PRO A 11 18.23 13.85 13.39
N ASN A 12 17.38 12.97 13.90
CA ASN A 12 16.66 13.11 15.17
C ASN A 12 15.61 14.24 15.28
N VAL A 13 15.26 14.94 14.20
CA VAL A 13 14.15 15.93 14.20
C VAL A 13 12.77 15.29 14.28
N GLY A 14 12.66 13.97 14.11
CA GLY A 14 11.43 13.21 14.23
C GLY A 14 10.78 12.81 12.90
N LYS A 15 11.55 12.75 11.79
CA LYS A 15 11.08 12.32 10.46
C LYS A 15 10.39 10.95 10.50
N SER A 16 11.05 9.93 11.00
CA SER A 16 10.50 8.56 11.09
C SER A 16 9.29 8.47 12.02
N THR A 17 9.23 9.30 13.07
CA THR A 17 8.04 9.41 13.92
C THR A 17 6.87 9.97 13.12
N LEU A 18 7.09 11.06 12.36
CA LEU A 18 6.07 11.64 11.50
C LEU A 18 5.66 10.67 10.39
N PHE A 19 6.61 10.00 9.75
CA PHE A 19 6.36 8.96 8.76
C PHE A 19 5.40 7.88 9.29
N ASN A 20 5.68 7.31 10.46
CA ASN A 20 4.83 6.30 11.10
C ASN A 20 3.43 6.84 11.44
N ARG A 21 3.30 8.13 11.77
CA ARG A 21 1.99 8.76 12.01
C ARG A 21 1.19 8.93 10.72
N LEU A 22 1.85 9.38 9.66
CA LEU A 22 1.21 9.59 8.35
C LEU A 22 0.76 8.28 7.71
N THR A 23 1.54 7.22 7.85
CA THR A 23 1.24 5.89 7.30
C THR A 23 0.35 5.04 8.20
N ARG A 24 0.12 5.45 9.47
CA ARG A 24 -0.60 4.68 10.51
C ARG A 24 -0.07 3.24 10.66
N SER A 25 1.16 2.99 10.30
CA SER A 25 1.80 1.69 10.43
C SER A 25 2.85 1.74 11.54
N ARG A 26 2.87 0.70 12.40
CA ARG A 26 4.03 0.43 13.26
C ARG A 26 5.12 -0.30 12.46
N ASP A 27 4.69 -0.96 11.40
CA ASP A 27 5.54 -1.60 10.41
C ASP A 27 5.52 -0.70 9.18
N ALA A 28 6.46 0.24 9.11
CA ALA A 28 6.77 0.94 7.87
C ALA A 28 7.04 -0.13 6.80
N LEU A 29 6.60 0.11 5.57
CA LEU A 29 7.14 -0.57 4.41
C LEU A 29 8.66 -0.24 4.37
N VAL A 30 9.43 -0.93 5.20
CA VAL A 30 10.88 -0.86 5.14
C VAL A 30 11.26 -1.67 3.92
N ALA A 31 11.23 -1.03 2.78
CA ALA A 31 11.87 -1.58 1.61
C ALA A 31 13.38 -1.37 1.79
N ASP A 32 14.03 -2.30 2.46
CA ASP A 32 15.47 -2.48 2.33
C ASP A 32 15.73 -2.92 0.89
N PHE A 33 15.91 -1.97 -0.01
CA PHE A 33 16.36 -2.26 -1.37
C PHE A 33 17.88 -2.45 -1.33
N PRO A 34 18.40 -3.66 -1.59
CA PRO A 34 19.84 -3.84 -1.80
C PRO A 34 20.28 -3.04 -3.03
N GLY A 35 21.24 -2.16 -2.83
CA GLY A 35 21.68 -1.22 -3.86
C GLY A 35 20.98 0.15 -3.84
N LEU A 36 19.96 0.32 -3.01
CA LEU A 36 19.47 1.59 -2.51
C LEU A 36 19.68 1.52 -1.01
N THR A 37 20.53 2.36 -0.49
CA THR A 37 20.98 2.37 0.90
C THR A 37 19.86 2.19 1.91
N ARG A 38 20.16 1.63 3.08
CA ARG A 38 19.29 1.37 4.25
C ARG A 38 18.43 2.55 4.74
N ASP A 39 18.46 3.71 4.05
CA ASP A 39 18.08 5.00 4.59
C ASP A 39 16.80 5.60 4.01
N ARG A 40 16.11 4.94 3.07
CA ARG A 40 14.83 5.45 2.54
C ARG A 40 13.68 4.50 2.82
N GLN A 41 12.65 5.03 3.45
CA GLN A 41 11.40 4.32 3.67
C GLN A 41 10.30 4.97 2.81
N TYR A 42 9.53 4.14 2.13
CA TYR A 42 8.38 4.57 1.35
C TYR A 42 7.11 4.05 2.04
N GLY A 43 6.08 4.87 2.12
CA GLY A 43 4.84 4.46 2.75
C GLY A 43 3.63 5.11 2.12
N GLU A 44 2.48 4.46 2.26
CA GLU A 44 1.21 5.03 1.88
C GLU A 44 0.67 5.91 3.00
N GLY A 45 0.38 7.17 2.69
CA GLY A 45 -0.26 8.09 3.62
C GLY A 45 -1.72 7.70 3.83
N LYS A 46 -2.11 7.59 5.10
CA LYS A 46 -3.47 7.22 5.54
C LYS A 46 -4.17 8.33 6.32
N VAL A 47 -3.56 9.50 6.39
CA VAL A 47 -4.07 10.67 7.11
C VAL A 47 -4.39 11.75 6.07
N GLY A 48 -5.47 12.52 6.23
CA GLY A 48 -5.82 13.64 5.34
C GLY A 48 -6.85 13.33 4.25
N GLY A 49 -7.49 12.14 4.28
CA GLY A 49 -8.64 11.82 3.44
C GLY A 49 -8.36 11.54 1.95
N ARG A 50 -7.11 11.72 1.50
CA ARG A 50 -6.67 11.46 0.12
C ARG A 50 -5.45 10.56 0.10
N PRO A 51 -5.26 9.69 -0.93
CA PRO A 51 -4.07 8.86 -1.05
C PRO A 51 -2.85 9.69 -1.45
N TYR A 52 -1.72 9.48 -0.80
CA TYR A 52 -0.41 10.04 -1.13
C TYR A 52 0.71 9.06 -0.76
N ILE A 53 1.90 9.28 -1.31
CA ILE A 53 3.10 8.51 -0.99
C ILE A 53 4.00 9.38 -0.12
N VAL A 54 4.49 8.83 0.99
CA VAL A 54 5.47 9.49 1.87
C VAL A 54 6.83 8.84 1.68
N ILE A 55 7.89 9.66 1.61
CA ILE A 55 9.27 9.22 1.58
C ILE A 55 9.97 9.74 2.83
N ASP A 56 10.49 8.84 3.69
CA ASP A 56 11.44 9.21 4.74
C ASP A 56 12.86 9.15 4.15
N THR A 57 13.57 10.27 4.23
CA THR A 57 14.89 10.42 3.57
C THR A 57 16.07 10.12 4.51
N GLY A 58 15.89 9.46 5.64
CA GLY A 58 16.98 9.40 6.63
C GLY A 58 17.40 10.81 7.11
N GLY A 59 18.51 10.96 7.80
CA GLY A 59 19.01 12.28 8.24
C GLY A 59 20.07 12.83 7.30
N ILE A 60 20.01 14.09 6.91
CA ILE A 60 21.12 14.79 6.26
C ILE A 60 22.02 15.31 7.38
N SER A 61 23.24 14.74 7.52
CA SER A 61 24.30 15.28 8.37
C SER A 61 25.25 16.13 7.51
N GLY A 62 25.78 17.18 8.10
CA GLY A 62 26.61 18.17 7.37
C GLY A 62 28.09 17.79 7.20
N ASP A 63 28.51 16.57 7.54
CA ASP A 63 29.91 16.15 7.47
C ASP A 63 30.17 15.41 6.13
N GLU A 64 31.06 15.96 5.31
CA GLU A 64 31.23 15.65 3.87
C GLU A 64 32.11 14.43 3.56
N GLU A 65 32.51 13.57 4.50
CA GLU A 65 33.38 12.45 4.20
C GLU A 65 32.72 11.07 4.43
N GLY A 66 32.58 10.28 3.35
CA GLY A 66 32.23 8.87 3.41
C GLY A 66 30.72 8.59 3.33
N ILE A 67 30.16 7.90 4.33
CA ILE A 67 28.78 7.44 4.40
C ILE A 67 27.78 8.62 4.34
N ASP A 68 28.15 9.77 4.89
CA ASP A 68 27.29 10.97 4.95
C ASP A 68 27.07 11.63 3.57
N ALA A 69 28.05 11.57 2.67
CA ALA A 69 27.93 12.07 1.29
C ALA A 69 26.95 11.22 0.48
N GLU A 70 26.87 9.93 0.74
CA GLU A 70 25.96 9.01 0.10
C GLU A 70 24.52 9.20 0.63
N MET A 71 24.35 9.41 1.94
CA MET A 71 23.08 9.77 2.58
C MET A 71 22.54 11.11 2.07
N ALA A 72 23.41 12.13 1.94
CA ALA A 72 23.04 13.42 1.35
C ALA A 72 22.55 13.25 -0.10
N ARG A 73 23.26 12.49 -0.93
CA ARG A 73 22.89 12.22 -2.32
C ARG A 73 21.53 11.52 -2.45
N HIS A 74 21.22 10.61 -1.54
CA HIS A 74 19.93 9.91 -1.53
C HIS A 74 18.77 10.80 -1.11
N SER A 75 19.00 11.68 -0.14
CA SER A 75 18.02 12.66 0.27
C SER A 75 17.73 13.67 -0.86
N LEU A 76 18.76 14.09 -1.60
CA LEU A 76 18.62 14.97 -2.75
C LEU A 76 17.78 14.34 -3.87
N MET A 77 17.98 13.06 -4.16
CA MET A 77 17.16 12.36 -5.16
C MET A 77 15.68 12.23 -4.70
N ALA A 78 15.40 12.04 -3.41
CA ALA A 78 14.03 12.01 -2.90
C ALA A 78 13.37 13.40 -3.03
N ILE A 79 14.11 14.47 -2.77
CA ILE A 79 13.67 15.84 -3.01
C ILE A 79 13.35 16.08 -4.50
N GLU A 80 14.18 15.55 -5.41
CA GLU A 80 13.93 15.66 -6.86
C GLU A 80 12.64 14.93 -7.28
N GLU A 81 12.37 13.76 -6.71
CA GLU A 81 11.22 12.91 -7.04
C GLU A 81 9.90 13.37 -6.39
N ALA A 82 9.96 14.18 -5.32
CA ALA A 82 8.79 14.62 -4.59
C ALA A 82 8.07 15.78 -5.28
N ASP A 83 6.72 15.74 -5.22
CA ASP A 83 5.85 16.84 -5.61
C ASP A 83 5.84 17.95 -4.53
N LEU A 84 6.09 17.55 -3.27
CA LEU A 84 6.09 18.41 -2.10
C LEU A 84 7.11 17.94 -1.08
N VAL A 85 7.82 18.86 -0.44
CA VAL A 85 8.80 18.57 0.61
C VAL A 85 8.30 19.10 1.95
N LEU A 86 8.30 18.26 2.97
CA LEU A 86 8.16 18.67 4.37
C LEU A 86 9.55 18.82 4.97
N PHE A 87 9.97 20.05 5.14
CA PHE A 87 11.24 20.37 5.79
C PHE A 87 11.04 20.43 7.31
N ILE A 88 11.55 19.44 8.01
CA ILE A 88 11.28 19.21 9.44
C ILE A 88 12.45 19.72 10.27
N VAL A 89 12.17 20.58 11.23
CA VAL A 89 13.10 21.12 12.22
C VAL A 89 12.63 20.82 13.64
N ASP A 90 13.54 20.91 14.62
CA ASP A 90 13.27 20.56 16.02
C ASP A 90 13.16 21.84 16.87
N ALA A 91 11.95 22.13 17.37
CA ALA A 91 11.66 23.28 18.23
C ALA A 91 12.52 23.35 19.49
N ARG A 92 12.95 22.19 20.04
CA ARG A 92 13.73 22.14 21.29
C ARG A 92 15.20 22.42 21.10
N SER A 93 15.73 22.09 19.93
CA SER A 93 17.15 22.28 19.63
C SER A 93 17.43 23.64 18.99
N GLY A 94 16.38 24.37 18.57
CA GLY A 94 16.53 25.58 17.80
C GLY A 94 17.11 25.39 16.40
N MET A 95 17.30 26.50 15.69
CA MET A 95 17.86 26.52 14.33
C MET A 95 19.35 26.18 14.33
N THR A 96 19.81 25.38 13.38
CA THR A 96 21.20 24.96 13.21
C THR A 96 21.74 25.28 11.83
N ALA A 97 23.07 25.30 11.66
CA ALA A 97 23.72 25.50 10.35
C ALA A 97 23.32 24.45 9.32
N ALA A 98 23.05 23.21 9.75
CA ALA A 98 22.54 22.14 8.88
C ALA A 98 21.12 22.46 8.36
N ASP A 99 20.26 23.04 9.21
CA ASP A 99 18.92 23.48 8.80
C ASP A 99 19.00 24.62 7.76
N GLU A 100 19.94 25.56 7.92
CA GLU A 100 20.18 26.63 6.95
C GLU A 100 20.67 26.11 5.60
N MET A 101 21.58 25.12 5.61
CA MET A 101 22.07 24.46 4.38
C MET A 101 20.94 23.79 3.61
N ILE A 102 20.09 23.02 4.29
CA ILE A 102 18.95 22.36 3.69
C ILE A 102 17.96 23.40 3.12
N ALA A 103 17.64 24.44 3.88
CA ALA A 103 16.76 25.53 3.44
C ALA A 103 17.29 26.22 2.17
N ARG A 104 18.60 26.51 2.13
CA ARG A 104 19.26 27.09 0.97
C ARG A 104 19.11 26.19 -0.26
N TYR A 105 19.41 24.91 -0.10
CA TYR A 105 19.27 23.92 -1.18
C TYR A 105 17.85 23.85 -1.74
N LEU A 106 16.83 23.79 -0.88
CA LEU A 106 15.43 23.73 -1.28
C LEU A 106 15.00 24.98 -2.07
N ARG A 107 15.49 26.17 -1.68
CA ARG A 107 15.22 27.44 -2.38
C ARG A 107 15.92 27.51 -3.74
N GLU A 108 17.21 27.14 -3.81
CA GLU A 108 17.99 27.14 -5.06
C GLU A 108 17.37 26.22 -6.13
N HIS A 109 16.76 25.11 -5.72
CA HIS A 109 16.11 24.16 -6.63
C HIS A 109 14.62 24.41 -6.85
N ASN A 110 14.08 25.55 -6.36
CA ASN A 110 12.67 25.93 -6.52
C ASN A 110 11.68 24.83 -6.11
N LYS A 111 12.00 24.04 -5.08
CA LYS A 111 11.11 22.98 -4.61
C LYS A 111 9.97 23.55 -3.77
N LYS A 112 8.75 23.05 -4.01
CA LYS A 112 7.59 23.36 -3.17
C LYS A 112 7.82 22.72 -1.79
N ALA A 113 8.29 23.50 -0.84
CA ALA A 113 8.67 23.02 0.49
C ALA A 113 7.94 23.80 1.57
N TYR A 114 7.44 23.08 2.56
CA TYR A 114 6.79 23.64 3.74
C TYR A 114 7.61 23.35 4.99
N LEU A 115 7.79 24.37 5.81
CA LEU A 115 8.51 24.26 7.07
C LEU A 115 7.63 23.62 8.14
N VAL A 116 8.13 22.59 8.80
CA VAL A 116 7.45 21.85 9.85
C VAL A 116 8.29 21.87 11.12
N VAL A 117 7.85 22.62 12.12
CA VAL A 117 8.50 22.70 13.43
C VAL A 117 7.91 21.62 14.32
N ASN A 118 8.70 20.59 14.59
CA ASN A 118 8.29 19.43 15.39
C ASN A 118 8.74 19.53 16.85
N LYS A 119 8.20 18.68 17.71
CA LYS A 119 8.47 18.60 19.16
C LYS A 119 8.02 19.84 19.94
N THR A 120 6.92 20.43 19.51
CA THR A 120 6.34 21.64 20.16
C THR A 120 5.57 21.34 21.44
N ASP A 121 5.58 20.10 21.91
CA ASP A 121 4.89 19.68 23.13
C ASP A 121 5.50 20.37 24.37
N GLY A 122 4.66 21.10 25.10
CA GLY A 122 5.05 21.85 26.30
C GLY A 122 5.77 23.18 26.05
N LEU A 123 5.89 23.61 24.79
CA LEU A 123 6.48 24.89 24.41
C LEU A 123 5.40 25.89 23.98
N ASP A 124 5.67 27.17 24.17
CA ASP A 124 4.88 28.22 23.55
C ASP A 124 5.21 28.27 22.05
N ALA A 125 4.23 27.85 21.25
CA ALA A 125 4.41 27.67 19.80
C ALA A 125 4.85 28.97 19.10
N PHE A 126 4.35 30.12 19.54
CA PHE A 126 4.63 31.42 18.92
C PHE A 126 6.07 31.87 19.16
N SER A 127 6.53 31.79 20.40
CA SER A 127 7.89 32.24 20.76
C SER A 127 8.97 31.41 20.13
N HIS A 128 8.76 30.08 19.98
CA HIS A 128 9.75 29.16 19.43
C HIS A 128 9.69 29.02 17.92
N SER A 129 8.63 29.53 17.24
CA SER A 129 8.59 29.55 15.77
C SER A 129 9.36 30.73 15.17
N ALA A 130 9.54 31.82 15.94
CA ALA A 130 10.07 33.08 15.44
C ALA A 130 11.48 32.94 14.81
N GLU A 131 12.35 32.14 15.39
CA GLU A 131 13.71 31.90 14.87
C GLU A 131 13.73 31.21 13.51
N PHE A 132 12.75 30.31 13.24
CA PHE A 132 12.71 29.55 12.00
C PHE A 132 12.23 30.33 10.78
N TYR A 133 11.66 31.53 10.96
CA TYR A 133 11.38 32.43 9.83
C TYR A 133 12.65 32.89 9.12
N ALA A 134 13.81 32.89 9.82
CA ALA A 134 15.11 33.20 9.24
C ALA A 134 15.55 32.20 8.16
N LEU A 135 14.98 30.99 8.14
CA LEU A 135 15.21 30.01 7.06
C LEU A 135 14.64 30.48 5.70
N GLY A 136 13.81 31.51 5.69
CA GLY A 136 13.32 32.14 4.46
C GLY A 136 12.46 31.22 3.61
N MET A 137 11.67 30.35 4.23
CA MET A 137 10.66 29.56 3.55
C MET A 137 9.43 30.45 3.31
N ASN A 138 8.82 30.35 2.11
CA ASN A 138 7.74 31.25 1.67
C ASN A 138 6.37 31.00 2.31
N THR A 139 6.31 30.19 3.35
CA THR A 139 5.07 29.79 4.05
C THR A 139 5.25 29.86 5.56
N ASP A 140 4.15 30.11 6.27
CA ASP A 140 4.15 30.01 7.74
C ASP A 140 4.48 28.58 8.17
N PRO A 141 5.29 28.42 9.24
CA PRO A 141 5.70 27.11 9.70
C PRO A 141 4.53 26.36 10.35
N PHE A 142 4.38 25.09 10.00
CA PHE A 142 3.46 24.19 10.69
C PHE A 142 4.03 23.72 12.02
N MET A 143 3.29 23.99 13.11
CA MET A 143 3.69 23.58 14.45
C MET A 143 3.07 22.24 14.80
N ILE A 144 3.89 21.20 14.99
CA ILE A 144 3.41 19.85 15.29
C ILE A 144 4.11 19.21 16.51
N ALA A 145 3.45 18.22 17.10
CA ALA A 145 4.07 17.27 18.02
C ALA A 145 3.77 15.84 17.51
N ALA A 146 4.65 15.33 16.64
CA ALA A 146 4.44 14.05 15.96
C ALA A 146 4.27 12.87 16.94
N VAL A 147 4.96 12.87 18.08
CA VAL A 147 4.81 11.85 19.13
C VAL A 147 3.38 11.77 19.65
N HIS A 148 2.73 12.92 19.82
CA HIS A 148 1.37 13.04 20.36
C HIS A 148 0.30 13.19 19.28
N ASN A 149 0.66 13.06 18.01
CA ASN A 149 -0.23 13.26 16.86
C ASN A 149 -0.95 14.62 16.83
N ARG A 150 -0.35 15.66 17.45
CA ARG A 150 -0.94 17.02 17.50
C ARG A 150 -0.54 17.79 16.25
N GLY A 151 -1.51 18.41 15.56
CA GLY A 151 -1.31 19.23 14.37
C GLY A 151 -1.04 18.45 13.08
N VAL A 152 -0.77 17.13 13.15
CA VAL A 152 -0.37 16.32 11.99
C VAL A 152 -1.51 16.17 10.97
N SER A 153 -2.73 15.87 11.41
CA SER A 153 -3.87 15.71 10.50
C SER A 153 -4.23 17.02 9.80
N THR A 154 -4.31 18.13 10.56
CA THR A 154 -4.62 19.46 10.01
C THR A 154 -3.58 19.89 8.99
N MET A 155 -2.29 19.72 9.30
CA MET A 155 -1.19 20.02 8.39
C MET A 155 -1.34 19.27 7.06
N ILE A 156 -1.49 17.96 7.11
CA ILE A 156 -1.57 17.14 5.89
C ILE A 156 -2.82 17.45 5.07
N THR A 157 -3.98 17.66 5.70
CA THR A 157 -5.20 18.04 4.98
C THR A 157 -5.00 19.35 4.23
N GLN A 158 -4.47 20.38 4.90
CA GLN A 158 -4.20 21.67 4.28
C GLN A 158 -3.20 21.56 3.13
N LEU A 159 -2.12 20.78 3.31
CA LEU A 159 -1.11 20.59 2.26
C LEU A 159 -1.65 19.85 1.03
N LEU A 160 -2.51 18.86 1.24
CA LEU A 160 -3.17 18.15 0.13
C LEU A 160 -4.18 19.05 -0.59
N ASP A 161 -4.88 19.92 0.13
CA ASP A 161 -5.79 20.91 -0.46
C ASP A 161 -5.02 21.97 -1.25
N ASP A 162 -3.86 22.42 -0.78
CA ASP A 162 -2.96 23.36 -1.49
C ASP A 162 -2.34 22.73 -2.76
N LEU A 163 -2.17 21.42 -2.78
CA LEU A 163 -1.55 20.70 -3.89
C LEU A 163 -2.56 20.26 -4.95
N LEU A 164 -3.73 19.77 -4.52
CA LEU A 164 -4.74 19.13 -5.36
C LEU A 164 -6.02 19.97 -5.52
N GLY A 165 -6.12 21.09 -4.82
CA GLY A 165 -7.35 21.86 -4.67
C GLY A 165 -8.23 21.33 -3.52
N PRO A 166 -9.29 22.05 -3.12
CA PRO A 166 -10.21 21.60 -2.08
C PRO A 166 -10.91 20.30 -2.48
N LEU A 167 -11.20 19.46 -1.49
CA LEU A 167 -11.93 18.20 -1.70
C LEU A 167 -13.28 18.48 -2.38
N THR A 168 -13.45 17.95 -3.58
CA THR A 168 -14.74 17.94 -4.28
C THR A 168 -15.41 16.59 -4.11
N GLU A 169 -16.76 16.51 -4.22
CA GLU A 169 -17.48 15.23 -4.15
C GLU A 169 -17.03 14.24 -5.25
N VAL A 170 -16.47 14.74 -6.34
CA VAL A 170 -15.92 13.93 -7.44
C VAL A 170 -14.56 13.30 -7.07
N ASP A 171 -13.77 13.99 -6.21
CA ASP A 171 -12.49 13.46 -5.71
C ASP A 171 -12.68 12.31 -4.72
N LEU A 172 -13.83 12.30 -4.09
CA LEU A 172 -14.24 11.21 -3.22
C LEU A 172 -14.64 9.97 -4.00
N GLY A 173 -14.35 9.78 -5.26
CA GLY A 173 -14.61 8.57 -6.03
C GLY A 173 -15.78 7.73 -5.48
N PRO A 174 -16.34 6.73 -6.03
CA PRO A 174 -17.24 5.86 -5.29
C PRO A 174 -16.48 5.45 -4.03
N LYS A 175 -16.95 5.92 -2.86
CA LYS A 175 -16.28 5.80 -1.55
C LYS A 175 -15.64 4.42 -1.43
N GLU A 176 -14.35 4.31 -1.80
CA GLU A 176 -13.57 3.21 -1.24
C GLU A 176 -13.71 3.40 0.26
N PRO A 177 -14.16 2.41 1.01
CA PRO A 177 -14.35 2.56 2.43
C PRO A 177 -13.02 3.01 3.02
N VAL A 178 -12.93 4.30 3.42
CA VAL A 178 -11.79 4.88 4.11
C VAL A 178 -11.79 4.23 5.49
N TRP A 179 -11.00 3.18 5.61
CA TRP A 179 -10.83 2.46 6.85
C TRP A 179 -10.20 3.38 7.91
N GLY A 180 -11.04 4.09 8.66
CA GLY A 180 -10.53 4.90 9.76
C GLY A 180 -11.50 5.83 10.48
N GLU A 181 -12.61 6.22 9.89
CA GLU A 181 -13.64 7.04 10.54
C GLU A 181 -15.03 6.52 10.15
N VAL A 182 -15.31 5.29 10.52
CA VAL A 182 -16.69 4.84 10.64
C VAL A 182 -17.17 5.38 11.98
N ASN A 183 -18.21 6.20 11.98
CA ASN A 183 -19.01 6.44 13.17
C ASN A 183 -19.37 5.05 13.72
N LEU A 184 -18.88 4.75 14.91
CA LEU A 184 -19.01 3.44 15.54
C LEU A 184 -20.48 3.05 15.86
N ASP A 185 -21.44 3.91 15.53
CA ASP A 185 -22.84 3.74 15.88
C ASP A 185 -23.72 3.17 14.76
N GLU A 186 -23.23 3.09 13.48
CA GLU A 186 -23.99 2.51 12.38
C GLU A 186 -23.07 1.74 11.40
N GLU A 187 -22.49 0.62 11.83
CA GLU A 187 -21.90 -0.33 10.86
C GLU A 187 -23.04 -0.95 10.02
N PRO A 188 -22.98 -0.88 8.66
CA PRO A 188 -23.98 -1.52 7.81
C PRO A 188 -24.08 -3.00 8.14
N THR A 189 -25.29 -3.53 8.12
CA THR A 189 -25.49 -4.96 8.37
C THR A 189 -24.74 -5.78 7.32
N PRO A 190 -24.31 -7.01 7.62
CA PRO A 190 -23.67 -7.88 6.64
C PRO A 190 -24.51 -8.11 5.37
N GLU A 191 -25.82 -8.03 5.46
CA GLU A 191 -26.74 -8.15 4.32
C GLU A 191 -26.73 -6.89 3.46
N GLU A 192 -26.69 -5.70 4.05
CA GLU A 192 -26.53 -4.44 3.32
C GLU A 192 -25.15 -4.37 2.65
N GLN A 193 -24.10 -4.84 3.33
CA GLN A 193 -22.76 -4.95 2.73
C GLN A 193 -22.74 -5.92 1.55
N ASP A 194 -23.41 -7.07 1.64
CA ASP A 194 -23.50 -8.02 0.53
C ASP A 194 -24.12 -7.38 -0.72
N VAL A 195 -25.20 -6.61 -0.57
CA VAL A 195 -25.88 -5.92 -1.68
C VAL A 195 -24.96 -4.88 -2.33
N VAL A 196 -24.25 -4.10 -1.51
CA VAL A 196 -23.30 -3.08 -2.00
C VAL A 196 -22.15 -3.74 -2.75
N LEU A 197 -21.53 -4.77 -2.19
CA LEU A 197 -20.38 -5.46 -2.81
C LEU A 197 -20.79 -6.23 -4.07
N GLU A 198 -22.00 -6.78 -4.13
CA GLU A 198 -22.52 -7.42 -5.35
C GLU A 198 -22.69 -6.38 -6.47
N LYS A 199 -23.20 -5.19 -6.16
CA LYS A 199 -23.30 -4.08 -7.11
C LYS A 199 -21.94 -3.62 -7.58
N GLU A 200 -20.99 -3.38 -6.65
CA GLU A 200 -19.61 -3.01 -6.97
C GLU A 200 -18.91 -4.06 -7.83
N SER A 201 -19.10 -5.35 -7.54
CA SER A 201 -18.54 -6.43 -8.34
C SER A 201 -19.05 -6.40 -9.79
N LYS A 202 -20.36 -6.14 -10.00
CA LYS A 202 -20.94 -5.97 -11.33
C LYS A 202 -20.41 -4.73 -12.05
N GLU A 203 -20.25 -3.62 -11.32
CA GLU A 203 -19.66 -2.40 -11.86
C GLU A 203 -18.18 -2.61 -12.24
N HIS A 204 -17.39 -3.32 -11.42
CA HIS A 204 -16.02 -3.67 -11.77
C HIS A 204 -15.93 -4.56 -13.02
N ALA A 205 -16.86 -5.49 -13.17
CA ALA A 205 -16.93 -6.32 -14.37
C ALA A 205 -17.22 -5.52 -15.66
N ALA A 206 -17.94 -4.38 -15.53
CA ALA A 206 -18.23 -3.47 -16.63
C ALA A 206 -17.11 -2.41 -16.86
N ARG A 207 -16.22 -2.21 -15.91
CA ARG A 207 -15.11 -1.24 -16.03
C ARG A 207 -13.97 -1.79 -16.87
N GLN A 208 -13.29 -0.88 -17.56
CA GLN A 208 -12.09 -1.21 -18.32
C GLN A 208 -10.97 -1.69 -17.39
N LEU A 209 -10.41 -2.85 -17.68
CA LEU A 209 -9.33 -3.45 -16.92
C LEU A 209 -8.04 -2.62 -17.08
N LYS A 210 -7.50 -2.15 -15.95
CA LYS A 210 -6.23 -1.42 -15.88
C LYS A 210 -5.12 -2.35 -15.42
N PHE A 211 -4.05 -2.51 -16.18
CA PHE A 211 -2.88 -3.26 -15.74
C PHE A 211 -1.58 -2.49 -15.97
N GLY A 212 -0.64 -2.69 -15.05
CA GLY A 212 0.67 -2.04 -15.09
C GLY A 212 1.79 -3.05 -15.37
N ILE A 213 2.80 -2.66 -16.15
CA ILE A 213 4.00 -3.48 -16.40
C ILE A 213 5.12 -2.97 -15.50
N ILE A 214 5.53 -3.78 -14.54
CA ILE A 214 6.42 -3.45 -13.44
C ILE A 214 7.68 -4.32 -13.51
N GLY A 215 8.81 -3.83 -13.09
CA GLY A 215 10.06 -4.59 -13.06
C GLY A 215 11.28 -3.68 -13.06
N ARG A 216 12.46 -4.25 -12.82
CA ARG A 216 13.74 -3.55 -12.82
C ARG A 216 14.06 -2.89 -14.18
N PRO A 217 15.02 -1.97 -14.26
CA PRO A 217 15.58 -1.51 -15.53
C PRO A 217 16.09 -2.69 -16.37
N ASN A 218 15.98 -2.59 -17.68
CA ASN A 218 16.55 -3.53 -18.65
C ASN A 218 15.98 -4.98 -18.63
N VAL A 219 14.92 -5.29 -17.88
CA VAL A 219 14.24 -6.60 -17.91
C VAL A 219 13.40 -6.79 -19.19
N GLY A 220 13.20 -5.72 -19.97
CA GLY A 220 12.45 -5.76 -21.23
C GLY A 220 11.02 -5.24 -21.15
N LYS A 221 10.68 -4.39 -20.15
CA LYS A 221 9.36 -3.76 -20.02
C LYS A 221 8.95 -3.01 -21.28
N SER A 222 9.79 -2.09 -21.75
CA SER A 222 9.53 -1.29 -22.96
C SER A 222 9.36 -2.17 -24.21
N THR A 223 10.14 -3.25 -24.31
CA THR A 223 9.99 -4.22 -25.39
C THR A 223 8.65 -4.94 -25.31
N LEU A 224 8.22 -5.34 -24.10
CA LEU A 224 6.94 -5.99 -23.88
C LEU A 224 5.77 -5.08 -24.20
N VAL A 225 5.82 -3.81 -23.76
CA VAL A 225 4.79 -2.80 -24.08
C VAL A 225 4.70 -2.56 -25.59
N ASN A 226 5.86 -2.34 -26.25
CA ASN A 226 5.87 -2.16 -27.70
C ASN A 226 5.33 -3.40 -28.44
N ARG A 227 5.60 -4.60 -27.93
CA ARG A 227 5.05 -5.83 -28.49
C ARG A 227 3.53 -5.88 -28.32
N ILE A 228 3.02 -5.58 -27.14
CA ILE A 228 1.57 -5.55 -26.83
C ILE A 228 0.85 -4.52 -27.73
N LEU A 229 1.35 -3.29 -27.79
CA LEU A 229 0.70 -2.22 -28.55
C LEU A 229 0.94 -2.29 -30.07
N GLY A 230 1.95 -3.05 -30.50
CA GLY A 230 2.29 -3.26 -31.93
C GLY A 230 1.69 -4.54 -32.54
N GLU A 231 0.86 -5.30 -31.82
CA GLU A 231 0.14 -6.45 -32.39
C GLU A 231 -0.93 -5.98 -33.38
N GLU A 232 -1.10 -6.64 -34.54
CA GLU A 232 -2.11 -6.32 -35.56
C GLU A 232 -3.56 -6.33 -35.04
N ARG A 233 -3.80 -6.99 -33.91
CA ARG A 233 -5.11 -7.13 -33.27
C ARG A 233 -5.37 -6.07 -32.17
N VAL A 234 -4.50 -5.07 -32.05
CA VAL A 234 -4.59 -4.03 -31.03
C VAL A 234 -4.91 -2.69 -31.66
N ILE A 235 -5.97 -2.06 -31.18
CA ILE A 235 -6.37 -0.69 -31.56
C ILE A 235 -6.03 0.22 -30.39
N VAL A 236 -5.12 1.19 -30.61
CA VAL A 236 -4.73 2.18 -29.60
C VAL A 236 -5.57 3.44 -29.80
N PHE A 237 -6.16 3.95 -28.72
CA PHE A 237 -6.95 5.17 -28.73
C PHE A 237 -6.08 6.37 -28.31
N ASP A 238 -5.90 7.35 -29.20
CA ASP A 238 -5.27 8.61 -28.85
C ASP A 238 -6.33 9.53 -28.19
N GLN A 239 -6.25 9.70 -26.87
CA GLN A 239 -7.04 10.73 -26.17
C GLN A 239 -6.19 12.02 -26.04
N PRO A 240 -6.61 13.14 -26.69
CA PRO A 240 -5.95 14.42 -26.49
C PRO A 240 -6.31 14.96 -25.10
N GLY A 241 -5.32 15.33 -24.30
CA GLY A 241 -5.53 16.06 -23.04
C GLY A 241 -4.83 15.51 -21.78
N THR A 242 -4.08 14.41 -21.84
CA THR A 242 -3.44 13.78 -20.67
C THR A 242 -1.95 14.13 -20.54
N THR A 243 -1.59 15.42 -20.61
CA THR A 243 -0.17 15.86 -20.67
C THR A 243 0.53 15.98 -19.33
N ARG A 244 -0.12 15.69 -18.19
CA ARG A 244 0.50 15.81 -16.85
C ARG A 244 0.37 14.56 -15.95
N ASP A 245 -0.46 13.57 -16.29
CA ASP A 245 -0.72 12.40 -15.46
C ASP A 245 0.08 11.18 -15.93
N ALA A 246 0.20 10.17 -15.06
CA ALA A 246 0.78 8.87 -15.39
C ALA A 246 0.21 8.38 -16.72
N ILE A 247 1.10 8.09 -17.69
CA ILE A 247 0.68 7.83 -19.06
C ILE A 247 -0.10 6.52 -19.09
N THR A 248 -1.42 6.64 -19.07
CA THR A 248 -2.33 5.52 -19.32
C THR A 248 -2.60 5.44 -20.83
N VAL A 249 -2.43 4.26 -21.39
CA VAL A 249 -2.70 4.00 -22.81
C VAL A 249 -3.92 3.09 -22.93
N PRO A 250 -5.11 3.63 -23.26
CA PRO A 250 -6.27 2.80 -23.54
C PRO A 250 -6.09 2.11 -24.90
N PHE A 251 -6.40 0.82 -24.95
CA PHE A 251 -6.35 0.03 -26.17
C PHE A 251 -7.40 -1.08 -26.12
N GLU A 252 -7.72 -1.64 -27.29
CA GLU A 252 -8.61 -2.76 -27.45
C GLU A 252 -7.85 -3.93 -28.06
N ARG A 253 -8.06 -5.14 -27.53
CA ARG A 253 -7.50 -6.37 -28.06
C ARG A 253 -8.59 -7.44 -28.17
N ASN A 254 -8.82 -7.94 -29.38
CA ASN A 254 -9.87 -8.93 -29.67
C ASN A 254 -11.28 -8.50 -29.18
N GLY A 255 -11.64 -7.22 -29.28
CA GLY A 255 -12.91 -6.69 -28.81
C GLY A 255 -13.00 -6.43 -27.29
N THR A 256 -11.92 -6.68 -26.53
CA THR A 256 -11.87 -6.41 -25.09
C THR A 256 -11.07 -5.15 -24.81
N PRO A 257 -11.64 -4.17 -24.08
CA PRO A 257 -10.97 -2.91 -23.77
C PRO A 257 -10.04 -3.06 -22.57
N TYR A 258 -8.83 -2.54 -22.69
CA TYR A 258 -7.80 -2.50 -21.64
C TYR A 258 -7.23 -1.09 -21.50
N THR A 259 -6.69 -0.80 -20.32
CA THR A 259 -5.84 0.36 -20.10
C THR A 259 -4.49 -0.09 -19.58
N LEU A 260 -3.44 0.23 -20.29
CA LEU A 260 -2.07 0.03 -19.83
C LEU A 260 -1.63 1.24 -19.00
N VAL A 261 -1.21 0.99 -17.77
CA VAL A 261 -0.59 2.01 -16.91
C VAL A 261 0.91 1.95 -17.14
N ASP A 262 1.47 3.02 -17.72
CA ASP A 262 2.89 3.05 -18.08
C ASP A 262 3.75 3.49 -16.90
N THR A 263 4.75 2.69 -16.58
CA THR A 263 5.84 3.04 -15.69
C THR A 263 6.92 3.78 -16.47
N ALA A 264 6.69 5.08 -16.70
CA ALA A 264 7.68 6.06 -17.16
C ALA A 264 8.66 5.64 -18.27
N GLY A 265 8.40 6.03 -19.48
CA GLY A 265 9.43 6.12 -20.50
C GLY A 265 9.06 5.78 -21.93
N ILE A 266 7.89 5.21 -22.20
CA ILE A 266 7.61 4.64 -23.52
C ILE A 266 7.27 5.70 -24.58
N ARG A 267 6.55 6.76 -24.24
CA ARG A 267 6.23 7.84 -25.19
C ARG A 267 7.35 8.84 -25.49
N ARG A 268 8.41 8.90 -24.66
CA ARG A 268 9.53 9.84 -24.89
C ARG A 268 10.51 9.41 -26.00
N ARG A 269 10.39 8.20 -26.55
CA ARG A 269 11.35 7.63 -27.51
C ARG A 269 11.22 8.12 -28.96
N LYS A 270 10.30 9.03 -29.30
CA LYS A 270 10.33 9.58 -30.68
C LYS A 270 11.44 10.62 -30.90
N ASN A 271 12.07 11.19 -29.84
CA ASN A 271 13.01 12.32 -30.01
C ASN A 271 14.16 12.44 -29.00
N VAL A 272 14.57 11.41 -28.24
CA VAL A 272 15.71 11.57 -27.31
C VAL A 272 16.59 10.33 -27.31
N THR A 273 17.85 10.53 -27.74
CA THR A 273 19.04 9.70 -27.50
C THR A 273 19.20 9.35 -26.03
N GLU A 274 19.46 8.08 -25.77
CA GLU A 274 20.00 7.43 -24.56
C GLU A 274 20.19 8.32 -23.30
N ILE A 275 19.11 8.67 -22.62
CA ILE A 275 19.18 9.00 -21.20
C ILE A 275 18.81 7.73 -20.47
N ALA A 276 19.78 7.19 -19.70
CA ALA A 276 19.60 6.03 -18.86
C ALA A 276 18.28 6.13 -18.10
N GLU A 277 17.41 5.11 -18.24
CA GLU A 277 16.15 5.01 -17.47
C GLU A 277 16.53 5.05 -16.00
N LYS A 278 16.47 6.23 -15.37
CA LYS A 278 16.58 6.35 -13.93
C LYS A 278 15.36 5.59 -13.36
N PHE A 279 15.64 4.50 -12.68
CA PHE A 279 14.61 3.73 -11.99
C PHE A 279 14.02 4.60 -10.88
N SER A 280 12.78 5.05 -11.04
CA SER A 280 12.06 5.75 -9.99
C SER A 280 11.12 4.76 -9.28
N ILE A 281 11.44 4.46 -8.03
CA ILE A 281 10.61 3.63 -7.15
C ILE A 281 9.23 4.29 -6.99
N VAL A 282 9.21 5.61 -6.86
CA VAL A 282 8.00 6.40 -6.70
C VAL A 282 7.03 6.18 -7.87
N LYS A 283 7.53 6.24 -9.11
CA LYS A 283 6.72 5.99 -10.30
C LYS A 283 6.20 4.55 -10.35
N THR A 284 7.02 3.61 -9.93
CA THR A 284 6.61 2.21 -9.82
C THR A 284 5.49 2.04 -8.79
N LEU A 285 5.58 2.67 -7.62
CA LEU A 285 4.54 2.65 -6.59
C LEU A 285 3.25 3.33 -7.07
N GLN A 286 3.37 4.44 -7.80
CA GLN A 286 2.22 5.12 -8.41
C GLN A 286 1.51 4.20 -9.41
N ALA A 287 2.26 3.55 -10.31
CA ALA A 287 1.69 2.62 -11.27
C ALA A 287 1.01 1.41 -10.61
N ILE A 288 1.60 0.87 -9.52
CA ILE A 288 0.98 -0.20 -8.72
C ILE A 288 -0.37 0.27 -8.14
N LYS A 289 -0.47 1.50 -7.67
CA LYS A 289 -1.72 2.05 -7.12
C LYS A 289 -2.80 2.29 -8.17
N GLU A 290 -2.41 2.70 -9.35
CA GLU A 290 -3.35 3.03 -10.43
C GLU A 290 -3.87 1.79 -11.19
N CYS A 291 -3.12 0.68 -11.17
CA CYS A 291 -3.52 -0.55 -11.86
C CYS A 291 -4.39 -1.46 -10.97
N ASN A 292 -5.20 -2.30 -11.61
CA ASN A 292 -5.93 -3.38 -10.95
C ASN A 292 -5.06 -4.65 -10.87
N VAL A 293 -4.26 -4.88 -11.92
CA VAL A 293 -3.37 -6.04 -12.03
C VAL A 293 -1.96 -5.57 -12.36
N ALA A 294 -0.98 -6.03 -11.61
CA ALA A 294 0.43 -5.78 -11.86
C ALA A 294 1.07 -6.97 -12.60
N VAL A 295 1.63 -6.73 -13.79
CA VAL A 295 2.46 -7.69 -14.50
C VAL A 295 3.92 -7.43 -14.12
N VAL A 296 4.47 -8.28 -13.25
CA VAL A 296 5.86 -8.15 -12.78
C VAL A 296 6.80 -8.88 -13.73
N VAL A 297 7.68 -8.12 -14.39
CA VAL A 297 8.62 -8.65 -15.39
C VAL A 297 9.97 -8.92 -14.76
N ILE A 298 10.45 -10.15 -14.89
CA ILE A 298 11.73 -10.68 -14.39
C ILE A 298 12.59 -11.07 -15.58
N ASP A 299 13.90 -10.80 -15.52
CA ASP A 299 14.86 -11.23 -16.54
C ASP A 299 15.35 -12.65 -16.24
N ALA A 300 15.02 -13.60 -17.12
CA ALA A 300 15.43 -14.99 -16.97
C ALA A 300 16.95 -15.20 -16.96
N ARG A 301 17.71 -14.34 -17.66
CA ARG A 301 19.18 -14.46 -17.76
C ARG A 301 19.88 -14.14 -16.44
N THR A 302 19.35 -13.18 -15.69
CA THR A 302 19.89 -12.81 -14.37
C THR A 302 19.26 -13.64 -13.25
N GLY A 303 18.18 -14.35 -13.54
CA GLY A 303 17.37 -15.02 -12.52
C GLY A 303 16.66 -14.04 -11.59
N LEU A 304 16.07 -14.57 -10.52
CA LEU A 304 15.36 -13.81 -9.51
C LEU A 304 16.36 -13.15 -8.56
N VAL A 305 16.43 -11.82 -8.59
CA VAL A 305 17.28 -11.05 -7.69
C VAL A 305 16.44 -10.40 -6.58
N GLU A 306 17.13 -9.89 -5.56
CA GLU A 306 16.50 -9.33 -4.37
C GLU A 306 15.57 -8.15 -4.68
N GLN A 307 15.93 -7.31 -5.63
CA GLN A 307 15.13 -6.19 -6.11
C GLN A 307 13.80 -6.65 -6.74
N ASP A 308 13.76 -7.82 -7.40
CA ASP A 308 12.52 -8.40 -7.93
C ASP A 308 11.61 -8.86 -6.78
N LEU A 309 12.18 -9.47 -5.73
CA LEU A 309 11.42 -9.88 -4.54
C LEU A 309 10.80 -8.70 -3.81
N HIS A 310 11.51 -7.58 -3.71
CA HIS A 310 10.97 -6.36 -3.12
C HIS A 310 9.80 -5.80 -3.95
N LEU A 311 9.92 -5.76 -5.27
CA LEU A 311 8.82 -5.32 -6.13
C LEU A 311 7.58 -6.22 -5.97
N LEU A 312 7.77 -7.55 -5.91
CA LEU A 312 6.69 -8.50 -5.66
C LEU A 312 6.04 -8.28 -4.29
N SER A 313 6.84 -8.00 -3.26
CA SER A 313 6.33 -7.66 -1.93
C SER A 313 5.51 -6.38 -1.94
N PHE A 314 5.93 -5.34 -2.65
CA PHE A 314 5.15 -4.10 -2.80
C PHE A 314 3.78 -4.33 -3.47
N VAL A 315 3.74 -5.14 -4.53
CA VAL A 315 2.48 -5.49 -5.19
C VAL A 315 1.57 -6.25 -4.24
N LEU A 316 2.12 -7.23 -3.48
CA LEU A 316 1.40 -8.01 -2.50
C LEU A 316 0.81 -7.12 -1.38
N GLU A 317 1.62 -6.22 -0.83
CA GLU A 317 1.21 -5.32 0.26
C GLU A 317 0.18 -4.29 -0.19
N SER A 318 0.29 -3.78 -1.42
CA SER A 318 -0.73 -2.90 -2.01
C SER A 318 -2.04 -3.64 -2.30
N GLY A 319 -2.06 -4.98 -2.20
CA GLY A 319 -3.24 -5.81 -2.42
C GLY A 319 -3.62 -5.95 -3.89
N ARG A 320 -2.78 -5.52 -4.83
CA ARG A 320 -3.11 -5.63 -6.25
C ARG A 320 -2.98 -7.07 -6.73
N ALA A 321 -3.81 -7.42 -7.71
CA ALA A 321 -3.66 -8.69 -8.39
C ALA A 321 -2.34 -8.72 -9.18
N MET A 322 -1.75 -9.91 -9.34
CA MET A 322 -0.38 -10.08 -9.83
C MET A 322 -0.29 -11.20 -10.85
N VAL A 323 0.46 -10.95 -11.91
CA VAL A 323 0.92 -11.94 -12.87
C VAL A 323 2.43 -11.79 -13.03
N ILE A 324 3.17 -12.88 -13.07
CA ILE A 324 4.64 -12.87 -13.18
C ILE A 324 5.04 -13.26 -14.59
N ALA A 325 5.86 -12.43 -15.23
CA ALA A 325 6.37 -12.64 -16.58
C ALA A 325 7.90 -12.80 -16.55
N VAL A 326 8.40 -14.02 -16.71
CA VAL A 326 9.83 -14.32 -16.82
C VAL A 326 10.25 -14.14 -18.27
N ASN A 327 10.85 -12.99 -18.56
CA ASN A 327 11.18 -12.55 -19.91
C ASN A 327 12.58 -12.97 -20.35
N LYS A 328 12.86 -12.88 -21.64
CA LYS A 328 14.12 -13.29 -22.31
C LYS A 328 14.36 -14.79 -22.24
N TRP A 329 13.28 -15.56 -22.34
CA TRP A 329 13.29 -17.02 -22.26
C TRP A 329 13.87 -17.72 -23.51
N ASP A 330 14.03 -16.98 -24.59
CA ASP A 330 14.35 -17.45 -25.94
C ASP A 330 15.78 -17.96 -26.13
N HIS A 331 16.74 -17.48 -25.35
CA HIS A 331 18.16 -17.79 -25.52
C HIS A 331 18.75 -18.68 -24.41
N LEU A 332 17.90 -19.43 -23.70
CA LEU A 332 18.34 -20.28 -22.59
C LEU A 332 18.33 -21.74 -23.04
N ASP A 333 19.37 -22.48 -22.65
CA ASP A 333 19.44 -23.93 -22.75
C ASP A 333 18.47 -24.62 -21.76
N GLN A 334 18.22 -25.91 -21.95
CA GLN A 334 17.25 -26.63 -21.15
C GLN A 334 17.65 -26.72 -19.67
N GLU A 335 18.94 -26.91 -19.40
CA GLU A 335 19.44 -26.99 -18.01
C GLU A 335 19.21 -25.69 -17.26
N SER A 336 19.53 -24.55 -17.87
CA SER A 336 19.28 -23.22 -17.31
C SER A 336 17.78 -22.96 -17.08
N ARG A 337 16.92 -23.37 -18.03
CA ARG A 337 15.48 -23.27 -17.87
C ARG A 337 14.96 -24.04 -16.66
N ASP A 338 15.41 -25.27 -16.47
CA ASP A 338 14.96 -26.11 -15.36
C ASP A 338 15.49 -25.59 -14.02
N LYS A 339 16.71 -25.05 -13.99
CA LYS A 339 17.28 -24.40 -12.82
C LYS A 339 16.49 -23.15 -12.41
N ILE A 340 16.15 -22.30 -13.38
CA ILE A 340 15.39 -21.06 -13.14
C ILE A 340 13.98 -21.39 -12.63
N LYS A 341 13.29 -22.37 -13.22
CA LYS A 341 11.98 -22.81 -12.74
C LYS A 341 12.01 -23.25 -11.29
N LYS A 342 12.97 -24.11 -10.93
CA LYS A 342 13.14 -24.57 -9.55
C LYS A 342 13.44 -23.43 -8.57
N ASP A 343 14.24 -22.45 -8.98
CA ASP A 343 14.56 -21.30 -8.14
C ASP A 343 13.33 -20.38 -7.94
N ILE A 344 12.56 -20.15 -9.00
CA ILE A 344 11.30 -19.40 -8.96
C ILE A 344 10.30 -20.11 -8.04
N ASP A 345 10.04 -21.39 -8.21
CA ASP A 345 9.10 -22.15 -7.40
C ASP A 345 9.47 -22.10 -5.91
N ARG A 346 10.76 -22.23 -5.60
CA ARG A 346 11.25 -22.17 -4.22
C ARG A 346 11.15 -20.78 -3.61
N ARG A 347 11.50 -19.73 -4.36
CA ARG A 347 11.62 -18.36 -3.82
C ARG A 347 10.31 -17.57 -3.87
N LEU A 348 9.36 -17.96 -4.70
CA LEU A 348 8.05 -17.32 -4.86
C LEU A 348 6.92 -18.04 -4.12
N GLU A 349 7.22 -18.94 -3.17
CA GLU A 349 6.23 -19.63 -2.35
C GLU A 349 5.26 -18.67 -1.63
N PHE A 350 5.70 -17.44 -1.32
CA PHE A 350 4.87 -16.42 -0.69
C PHE A 350 3.82 -15.78 -1.63
N VAL A 351 3.95 -15.98 -2.94
CA VAL A 351 3.01 -15.54 -4.00
C VAL A 351 2.57 -16.69 -4.91
N ASP A 352 2.41 -17.88 -4.33
CA ASP A 352 2.01 -19.12 -5.00
C ASP A 352 0.69 -19.06 -5.77
N TYR A 353 -0.11 -18.04 -5.50
CA TYR A 353 -1.37 -17.75 -6.18
C TYR A 353 -1.21 -17.02 -7.53
N ALA A 354 -0.03 -16.46 -7.80
CA ALA A 354 0.22 -15.71 -9.03
C ALA A 354 0.62 -16.66 -10.17
N ASP A 355 -0.02 -16.51 -11.33
CA ASP A 355 0.36 -17.26 -12.52
C ASP A 355 1.74 -16.79 -13.01
N VAL A 356 2.64 -17.74 -13.32
CA VAL A 356 3.99 -17.47 -13.83
C VAL A 356 4.06 -17.86 -15.32
N HIS A 357 4.44 -16.90 -16.17
CA HIS A 357 4.59 -17.10 -17.61
C HIS A 357 6.05 -16.90 -18.02
N TYR A 358 6.55 -17.82 -18.84
CA TYR A 358 7.87 -17.76 -19.45
C TYR A 358 7.72 -17.20 -20.87
N ILE A 359 8.22 -15.96 -21.08
CA ILE A 359 7.94 -15.21 -22.30
C ILE A 359 9.21 -14.74 -23.02
N SER A 360 9.07 -14.45 -24.31
CA SER A 360 10.00 -13.61 -25.05
C SER A 360 9.26 -12.38 -25.58
N ALA A 361 9.46 -11.24 -24.93
CA ALA A 361 8.90 -9.97 -25.38
C ALA A 361 9.42 -9.58 -26.79
N LEU A 362 10.66 -9.98 -27.12
CA LEU A 362 11.27 -9.70 -28.41
C LEU A 362 10.56 -10.47 -29.55
N HIS A 363 10.29 -11.76 -29.34
CA HIS A 363 9.69 -12.63 -30.36
C HIS A 363 8.17 -12.77 -30.23
N GLY A 364 7.57 -12.29 -29.13
CA GLY A 364 6.13 -12.35 -28.86
C GLY A 364 5.66 -13.70 -28.30
N THR A 365 6.58 -14.65 -28.04
CA THR A 365 6.24 -15.96 -27.49
C THR A 365 5.68 -15.84 -26.09
N GLY A 366 4.53 -16.46 -25.80
CA GLY A 366 3.88 -16.48 -24.48
C GLY A 366 3.15 -15.16 -24.09
N VAL A 367 3.30 -14.10 -24.86
CA VAL A 367 2.68 -12.78 -24.54
C VAL A 367 1.15 -12.85 -24.56
N GLY A 368 0.57 -13.62 -25.48
CA GLY A 368 -0.89 -13.79 -25.57
C GLY A 368 -1.52 -14.44 -24.33
N GLU A 369 -0.79 -15.31 -23.64
CA GLU A 369 -1.26 -16.00 -22.43
C GLU A 369 -1.29 -15.08 -21.21
N LEU A 370 -0.43 -14.05 -21.17
CA LEU A 370 -0.45 -13.04 -20.10
C LEU A 370 -1.83 -12.40 -19.94
N PHE A 371 -2.51 -12.10 -21.05
CA PHE A 371 -3.82 -11.46 -21.01
C PHE A 371 -4.87 -12.33 -20.34
N ARG A 372 -4.87 -13.65 -20.62
CA ARG A 372 -5.80 -14.59 -19.96
C ARG A 372 -5.59 -14.60 -18.44
N SER A 373 -4.33 -14.61 -18.00
CA SER A 373 -4.02 -14.57 -16.57
C SER A 373 -4.31 -13.23 -15.95
N VAL A 374 -4.11 -12.11 -16.65
CA VAL A 374 -4.49 -10.77 -16.21
C VAL A 374 -6.01 -10.67 -16.02
N GLU A 375 -6.80 -11.15 -16.98
CA GLU A 375 -8.27 -11.20 -16.88
C GLU A 375 -8.73 -12.08 -15.71
N LYS A 376 -8.15 -13.30 -15.59
CA LYS A 376 -8.46 -14.24 -14.51
C LYS A 376 -8.14 -13.67 -13.14
N ALA A 377 -6.99 -13.00 -13.00
CA ALA A 377 -6.56 -12.35 -11.77
C ALA A 377 -7.50 -11.19 -11.41
N TYR A 378 -7.87 -10.35 -12.37
CA TYR A 378 -8.84 -9.26 -12.17
C TYR A 378 -10.21 -9.78 -11.76
N LYS A 379 -10.73 -10.80 -12.48
CA LYS A 379 -12.00 -11.44 -12.12
C LYS A 379 -11.97 -12.01 -10.71
N SER A 380 -10.88 -12.66 -10.31
CA SER A 380 -10.72 -13.16 -8.93
C SER A 380 -10.69 -12.02 -7.91
N ALA A 381 -9.99 -10.91 -8.22
CA ALA A 381 -9.87 -9.75 -7.34
C ALA A 381 -11.20 -9.01 -7.11
N THR A 382 -12.09 -9.04 -8.10
CA THR A 382 -13.38 -8.35 -8.09
C THR A 382 -14.58 -9.28 -7.87
N SER A 383 -14.33 -10.57 -7.57
CA SER A 383 -15.40 -11.54 -7.31
C SER A 383 -16.09 -11.25 -5.98
N HIS A 384 -17.41 -11.40 -5.98
CA HIS A 384 -18.25 -11.34 -4.79
C HIS A 384 -18.70 -12.74 -4.36
N TRP A 385 -18.73 -12.97 -3.05
CA TRP A 385 -19.28 -14.18 -2.41
C TRP A 385 -20.22 -13.79 -1.29
N SER A 386 -21.43 -14.33 -1.31
CA SER A 386 -22.43 -14.02 -0.29
C SER A 386 -22.00 -14.45 1.11
N THR A 387 -22.45 -13.71 2.11
CA THR A 387 -22.20 -13.98 3.54
C THR A 387 -22.59 -15.40 3.94
N ASN A 388 -23.71 -15.91 3.42
CA ASN A 388 -24.15 -17.29 3.68
C ASN A 388 -23.13 -18.31 3.17
N ARG A 389 -22.63 -18.16 1.93
CA ARG A 389 -21.59 -19.03 1.35
C ARG A 389 -20.29 -19.01 2.15
N LEU A 390 -19.83 -17.82 2.54
CA LEU A 390 -18.59 -17.66 3.31
C LEU A 390 -18.74 -18.23 4.73
N THR A 391 -19.91 -18.05 5.36
CA THR A 391 -20.18 -18.59 6.69
C THR A 391 -20.26 -20.10 6.68
N THR A 392 -20.95 -20.71 5.69
CA THR A 392 -21.01 -22.17 5.53
C THR A 392 -19.59 -22.71 5.31
N LEU A 393 -18.82 -22.11 4.40
CA LEU A 393 -17.43 -22.50 4.17
C LEU A 393 -16.57 -22.42 5.44
N LEU A 394 -16.72 -21.35 6.23
CA LEU A 394 -16.01 -21.20 7.50
C LEU A 394 -16.38 -22.33 8.48
N GLN A 395 -17.65 -22.67 8.58
CA GLN A 395 -18.13 -23.74 9.46
C GLN A 395 -17.58 -25.10 9.03
N ASP A 396 -17.57 -25.40 7.75
CA ASP A 396 -17.00 -26.64 7.18
C ASP A 396 -15.51 -26.74 7.50
N VAL A 397 -14.74 -25.71 7.22
CA VAL A 397 -13.28 -25.66 7.47
C VAL A 397 -12.96 -25.75 8.97
N VAL A 398 -13.75 -25.10 9.82
CA VAL A 398 -13.58 -25.17 11.28
C VAL A 398 -13.99 -26.55 11.82
N SER A 399 -14.99 -27.22 11.23
CA SER A 399 -15.39 -28.57 11.62
C SER A 399 -14.34 -29.61 11.28
N GLU A 400 -13.67 -29.44 10.12
CA GLU A 400 -12.57 -30.30 9.67
C GLU A 400 -11.30 -30.10 10.53
N HIS A 401 -10.99 -28.87 10.88
CA HIS A 401 -9.82 -28.50 11.68
C HIS A 401 -10.16 -27.41 12.69
N GLN A 402 -10.38 -27.80 13.94
CA GLN A 402 -10.76 -26.86 14.98
C GLN A 402 -9.59 -25.94 15.39
N PRO A 403 -9.86 -24.65 15.72
CA PRO A 403 -8.84 -23.76 16.26
C PRO A 403 -8.25 -24.32 17.57
N PRO A 404 -6.95 -24.14 17.80
CA PRO A 404 -6.31 -24.60 19.04
C PRO A 404 -6.89 -23.88 20.25
N MET A 405 -6.87 -24.56 21.39
CA MET A 405 -7.26 -23.95 22.66
C MET A 405 -6.16 -23.02 23.17
N ILE A 406 -6.55 -21.83 23.62
CA ILE A 406 -5.63 -20.84 24.21
C ILE A 406 -6.11 -20.53 25.63
N HIS A 407 -5.21 -20.61 26.61
CA HIS A 407 -5.53 -20.43 28.04
C HIS A 407 -6.77 -21.25 28.50
N ASN A 408 -6.84 -22.48 28.08
CA ASN A 408 -7.94 -23.41 28.38
C ASN A 408 -9.32 -22.97 27.87
N ARG A 409 -9.36 -22.01 26.88
CA ARG A 409 -10.58 -21.52 26.25
C ARG A 409 -10.57 -21.85 24.76
N ARG A 410 -11.72 -22.29 24.24
CA ARG A 410 -11.91 -22.55 22.82
C ARG A 410 -12.17 -21.24 22.09
N ILE A 411 -11.41 -20.98 21.03
CA ILE A 411 -11.71 -19.91 20.07
C ILE A 411 -12.89 -20.38 19.21
N LYS A 412 -13.95 -19.59 19.14
CA LYS A 412 -15.12 -19.89 18.31
C LYS A 412 -15.19 -18.87 17.19
N LEU A 413 -14.99 -19.30 15.95
CA LEU A 413 -15.27 -18.53 14.74
C LEU A 413 -16.74 -18.79 14.38
N ARG A 414 -17.54 -17.72 14.20
CA ARG A 414 -19.01 -17.82 14.13
C ARG A 414 -19.53 -17.67 12.73
N TYR A 415 -19.15 -16.60 12.07
CA TYR A 415 -19.56 -16.28 10.70
C TYR A 415 -18.47 -15.51 9.99
N ALA A 416 -18.55 -15.50 8.65
CA ALA A 416 -17.68 -14.73 7.78
C ALA A 416 -18.50 -14.00 6.72
N HIS A 417 -18.08 -12.79 6.38
CA HIS A 417 -18.63 -12.02 5.27
C HIS A 417 -17.49 -11.38 4.47
N GLN A 418 -17.80 -10.91 3.29
CA GLN A 418 -16.84 -10.18 2.49
C GLN A 418 -16.82 -8.72 2.94
N GLY A 419 -15.64 -8.17 3.22
CA GLY A 419 -15.44 -6.80 3.68
C GLY A 419 -14.91 -5.86 2.60
N GLY A 420 -14.54 -6.38 1.41
CA GLY A 420 -14.01 -5.56 0.33
C GLY A 420 -13.65 -6.35 -0.91
N LEU A 421 -13.45 -5.60 -2.00
CA LEU A 421 -12.99 -6.09 -3.30
C LEU A 421 -11.62 -5.48 -3.62
N ASN A 422 -10.86 -6.14 -4.46
CA ASN A 422 -9.59 -5.69 -5.05
C ASN A 422 -8.57 -5.08 -4.05
N PRO A 423 -8.06 -5.88 -3.06
CA PRO A 423 -8.17 -7.35 -2.98
C PRO A 423 -9.43 -7.82 -2.25
N PRO A 424 -9.84 -9.09 -2.45
CA PRO A 424 -10.91 -9.67 -1.64
C PRO A 424 -10.50 -9.72 -0.17
N ILE A 425 -11.37 -9.18 0.71
CA ILE A 425 -11.17 -9.17 2.15
C ILE A 425 -12.26 -10.02 2.78
N ILE A 426 -11.90 -11.03 3.55
CA ILE A 426 -12.83 -11.85 4.30
C ILE A 426 -12.76 -11.46 5.78
N VAL A 427 -13.87 -10.95 6.31
CA VAL A 427 -13.98 -10.58 7.71
C VAL A 427 -14.58 -11.76 8.47
N VAL A 428 -13.84 -12.28 9.45
CA VAL A 428 -14.25 -13.40 10.28
C VAL A 428 -14.55 -12.93 11.69
N HIS A 429 -15.77 -13.14 12.12
CA HIS A 429 -16.24 -12.79 13.47
C HIS A 429 -16.19 -13.98 14.41
N GLY A 430 -15.74 -13.72 15.63
CA GLY A 430 -15.64 -14.77 16.65
C GLY A 430 -15.32 -14.22 18.03
N ASN A 431 -15.07 -15.13 18.98
CA ASN A 431 -14.55 -14.77 20.30
C ASN A 431 -13.04 -14.96 20.32
N GLN A 432 -12.32 -14.07 21.00
CA GLN A 432 -10.86 -14.16 21.20
C GLN A 432 -10.04 -14.34 19.90
N THR A 433 -10.52 -13.79 18.79
CA THR A 433 -9.90 -13.91 17.47
C THR A 433 -8.49 -13.32 17.42
N ALA A 434 -8.18 -12.33 18.27
CA ALA A 434 -6.83 -11.76 18.39
C ALA A 434 -5.78 -12.79 18.84
N ALA A 435 -6.22 -13.80 19.62
CA ALA A 435 -5.35 -14.88 20.13
C ALA A 435 -5.15 -16.02 19.11
N LEU A 436 -5.77 -15.96 17.93
CA LEU A 436 -5.68 -17.01 16.91
C LEU A 436 -4.24 -17.11 16.38
N PRO A 437 -3.59 -18.30 16.43
CA PRO A 437 -2.23 -18.47 15.94
C PRO A 437 -2.07 -18.14 14.45
N THR A 438 -0.92 -17.59 14.09
CA THR A 438 -0.60 -17.24 12.69
C THR A 438 -0.67 -18.46 11.76
N SER A 439 -0.26 -19.64 12.25
CA SER A 439 -0.37 -20.88 11.49
C SER A 439 -1.81 -21.24 11.14
N TYR A 440 -2.75 -21.06 12.08
CA TYR A 440 -4.16 -21.32 11.84
C TYR A 440 -4.79 -20.28 10.91
N LYS A 441 -4.41 -18.99 11.03
CA LYS A 441 -4.81 -17.95 10.09
C LYS A 441 -4.37 -18.28 8.66
N ARG A 442 -3.13 -18.76 8.52
CA ARG A 442 -2.58 -19.19 7.21
C ARG A 442 -3.33 -20.41 6.65
N TYR A 443 -3.66 -21.39 7.51
CA TYR A 443 -4.48 -22.53 7.13
C TYR A 443 -5.85 -22.10 6.58
N LEU A 444 -6.58 -21.23 7.28
CA LEU A 444 -7.85 -20.70 6.81
C LEU A 444 -7.71 -20.00 5.46
N MET A 445 -6.73 -19.12 5.33
CA MET A 445 -6.49 -18.38 4.10
C MET A 445 -6.23 -19.31 2.90
N ASN A 446 -5.38 -20.31 3.07
CA ASN A 446 -5.04 -21.24 2.00
C ASN A 446 -6.24 -22.13 1.62
N THR A 447 -7.01 -22.58 2.59
CA THR A 447 -8.20 -23.41 2.37
C THR A 447 -9.28 -22.60 1.63
N PHE A 448 -9.58 -21.38 2.08
CA PHE A 448 -10.53 -20.50 1.40
C PHE A 448 -10.09 -20.19 -0.02
N ARG A 449 -8.80 -19.85 -0.24
CA ARG A 449 -8.25 -19.60 -1.58
C ARG A 449 -8.48 -20.78 -2.51
N LYS A 450 -8.22 -22.00 -2.04
CA LYS A 450 -8.39 -23.23 -2.81
C LYS A 450 -9.85 -23.50 -3.17
N ILE A 451 -10.77 -23.38 -2.20
CA ILE A 451 -12.19 -23.68 -2.40
C ILE A 451 -12.88 -22.61 -3.25
N LEU A 452 -12.58 -21.33 -3.00
CA LEU A 452 -13.11 -20.20 -3.77
C LEU A 452 -12.43 -20.05 -5.13
N LYS A 453 -11.38 -20.81 -5.40
CA LYS A 453 -10.57 -20.79 -6.65
C LYS A 453 -10.01 -19.39 -6.95
N VAL A 454 -9.55 -18.69 -5.92
CA VAL A 454 -8.95 -17.36 -6.05
C VAL A 454 -7.53 -17.49 -6.58
N THR A 455 -7.26 -16.88 -7.73
CA THR A 455 -5.97 -16.91 -8.42
C THR A 455 -5.53 -15.52 -8.82
N GLY A 456 -4.23 -15.27 -8.83
CA GLY A 456 -3.65 -14.00 -9.27
C GLY A 456 -3.90 -12.83 -8.32
N THR A 457 -4.57 -13.02 -7.18
CA THR A 457 -4.82 -11.94 -6.21
C THR A 457 -4.62 -12.43 -4.77
N PRO A 458 -4.08 -11.58 -3.87
CA PRO A 458 -4.02 -11.92 -2.46
C PRO A 458 -5.43 -11.97 -1.86
N LEU A 459 -5.68 -12.94 -1.00
CA LEU A 459 -6.89 -13.03 -0.18
C LEU A 459 -6.55 -12.56 1.22
N ARG A 460 -7.19 -11.49 1.69
CA ARG A 460 -6.94 -10.93 3.02
C ARG A 460 -7.98 -11.41 4.02
N PHE A 461 -7.55 -11.64 5.26
CA PHE A 461 -8.41 -12.00 6.37
C PHE A 461 -8.33 -10.97 7.47
N GLU A 462 -9.48 -10.48 7.90
CA GLU A 462 -9.64 -9.68 9.10
C GLU A 462 -10.37 -10.50 10.17
N PHE A 463 -9.85 -10.48 11.39
CA PHE A 463 -10.44 -11.21 12.50
C PHE A 463 -10.97 -10.23 13.53
N ARG A 464 -12.30 -10.16 13.67
CA ARG A 464 -12.96 -9.24 14.60
C ARG A 464 -13.49 -10.00 15.81
N SER A 465 -13.17 -9.49 17.01
CA SER A 465 -13.72 -9.96 18.28
C SER A 465 -14.84 -8.99 18.67
N GLY A 466 -16.08 -9.40 18.53
CA GLY A 466 -17.23 -8.53 18.80
C GLY A 466 -18.50 -9.30 19.11
N GLU A 467 -19.54 -8.57 19.47
CA GLU A 467 -20.89 -9.12 19.65
C GLU A 467 -21.43 -9.62 18.32
N ASN A 468 -22.19 -10.71 18.38
CA ASN A 468 -22.85 -11.25 17.19
C ASN A 468 -23.98 -10.31 16.76
N PRO A 469 -23.94 -9.70 15.55
CA PRO A 469 -25.06 -8.86 15.06
C PRO A 469 -26.39 -9.62 14.96
N TYR A 470 -26.32 -10.95 14.82
CA TYR A 470 -27.48 -11.86 14.76
C TYR A 470 -27.87 -12.43 16.12
N ALA A 471 -27.34 -11.90 17.24
CA ALA A 471 -27.76 -12.36 18.55
C ALA A 471 -29.23 -12.01 18.79
N THR A 472 -30.03 -13.02 19.12
CA THR A 472 -31.42 -12.80 19.50
C THR A 472 -31.53 -11.88 20.73
N PRO A 473 -32.64 -11.10 20.89
CA PRO A 473 -32.78 -10.16 22.00
C PRO A 473 -32.49 -10.79 23.36
N ASN A 474 -32.90 -12.04 23.60
CA ASN A 474 -32.63 -12.79 24.83
C ASN A 474 -31.12 -13.06 25.08
N GLU A 475 -30.29 -13.15 24.06
CA GLU A 475 -28.84 -13.31 24.21
C GLU A 475 -28.13 -11.98 24.49
N LYS A 476 -28.67 -10.85 24.00
CA LYS A 476 -28.16 -9.52 24.29
C LYS A 476 -28.38 -9.16 25.77
N ASP A 477 -29.58 -9.35 26.26
CA ASP A 477 -29.96 -9.05 27.66
C ASP A 477 -29.16 -9.87 28.68
N SER A 478 -28.93 -11.15 28.42
CA SER A 478 -28.12 -12.01 29.30
C SER A 478 -26.63 -11.62 29.33
N ARG A 479 -26.10 -11.05 28.24
CA ARG A 479 -24.71 -10.56 28.15
C ARG A 479 -24.52 -9.22 28.84
N GLU A 480 -25.47 -8.29 28.70
CA GLU A 480 -25.44 -7.03 29.42
C GLU A 480 -25.54 -7.23 30.93
N ALA A 481 -26.41 -8.12 31.37
CA ALA A 481 -26.50 -8.52 32.76
C ALA A 481 -25.20 -9.13 33.28
N SER A 482 -24.53 -9.95 32.45
CA SER A 482 -23.25 -10.59 32.77
C SER A 482 -22.09 -9.58 32.85
N LYS A 483 -22.03 -8.61 31.89
CA LYS A 483 -21.06 -7.51 31.91
C LYS A 483 -21.26 -6.59 33.11
N ALA A 484 -22.52 -6.24 33.43
CA ALA A 484 -22.85 -5.41 34.59
C ALA A 484 -22.44 -6.08 35.91
N ARG A 485 -22.62 -7.41 36.01
CA ARG A 485 -22.20 -8.20 37.16
C ARG A 485 -20.66 -8.27 37.31
N GLN A 486 -19.95 -8.40 36.21
CA GLN A 486 -18.48 -8.41 36.19
C GLN A 486 -17.87 -7.05 36.54
N LEU A 487 -18.49 -5.95 36.09
CA LEU A 487 -18.11 -4.57 36.45
C LEU A 487 -18.34 -4.27 37.94
N LYS A 488 -19.44 -4.80 38.53
CA LYS A 488 -19.70 -4.67 39.97
C LYS A 488 -18.63 -5.42 40.77
N LEU A 489 -18.33 -6.67 40.45
CA LEU A 489 -17.28 -7.46 41.09
C LEU A 489 -15.89 -6.80 41.00
N THR A 490 -15.58 -6.18 39.89
CA THR A 490 -14.28 -5.47 39.70
C THR A 490 -14.24 -4.17 40.52
N LYS A 491 -15.36 -3.47 40.69
CA LYS A 491 -15.46 -2.30 41.57
C LYS A 491 -15.37 -2.67 43.04
N GLU A 492 -16.02 -3.74 43.49
CA GLU A 492 -15.95 -4.25 44.87
C GLU A 492 -14.54 -4.72 45.24
N SER A 493 -13.86 -5.45 44.34
CA SER A 493 -12.47 -5.86 44.58
C SER A 493 -11.49 -4.68 44.63
N ARG A 494 -11.73 -3.58 43.90
CA ARG A 494 -10.93 -2.34 44.01
C ARG A 494 -11.20 -1.58 45.31
N THR A 495 -12.43 -1.62 45.81
CA THR A 495 -12.82 -0.94 47.06
C THR A 495 -12.25 -1.70 48.28
N ASP A 496 -12.26 -3.02 48.25
CA ASP A 496 -11.65 -3.88 49.28
C ASP A 496 -10.11 -3.78 49.32
N ARG A 497 -9.46 -3.62 48.15
CA ARG A 497 -8.02 -3.34 48.10
C ARG A 497 -7.65 -1.96 48.68
N LYS A 498 -8.52 -0.97 48.52
CA LYS A 498 -8.33 0.39 49.14
C LYS A 498 -8.59 0.38 50.64
N ARG A 499 -9.52 -0.47 51.16
CA ARG A 499 -9.78 -0.63 52.57
C ARG A 499 -8.67 -1.40 53.31
N ARG A 500 -7.96 -2.29 52.66
CA ARG A 500 -6.81 -3.05 53.24
C ARG A 500 -5.48 -2.27 53.19
N ARG A 501 -5.44 -1.08 52.55
CA ARG A 501 -4.26 -0.22 52.50
C ARG A 501 -4.39 1.04 53.36
N LYS A 502 -5.49 1.22 54.09
CA LYS A 502 -5.66 2.15 55.20
C LYS A 502 -5.61 1.34 56.52
#